data_450a7d0ef05bb183a695db0b3afd9b0a
#
_entry.id   450a7d0ef05bb183a695db0b3afd9b0a
#
_cell.length_a   1.000
_cell.length_b   1.000
_cell.length_c   1.000
_cell.angle_alpha   90.00
_cell.angle_beta   90.00
_cell.angle_gamma   90.00
#
_symmetry.space_group_name_H-M   'P 1'
#
loop_
_entity.id
_entity.type
_entity.pdbx_description
1 polymer ?
#
loop_
_entity_poly.entity_id
_entity_poly.type
_entity_poly.pdbx_seq_one_letter_code
_entity_poly.pdbx_strand_id
1 'polypeptide(L)'
;MEIRNFQAYDVGNVYNEYKVKKEVCPLYSSITIEYPTRLNAMAIDPSGITENKNMHYSPGEVVFSTEIKIKVRITLNDEDKDVYVGENHNRISVVKHTCEIMRKALNYKGHFNVELVKLHNFRHCGLGSTGAIQASIGAGINYMFGNPIAQKNLVKYLAQNYGEEIDGDEEHLMPVQCIGGSAASGIYKGG
;
A
#
# COMPACT_ATOMS: atom_id res chain seq x y z
N MET A 1 -3.97 16.47 19.63
CA MET A 1 -3.64 15.45 18.61
C MET A 1 -4.49 14.24 18.95
N GLU A 2 -5.45 13.93 18.10
CA GLU A 2 -6.34 12.80 18.34
C GLU A 2 -5.57 11.51 18.10
N ILE A 3 -5.46 10.70 19.11
CA ILE A 3 -4.76 9.42 19.03
C ILE A 3 -5.78 8.40 18.52
N ARG A 4 -5.51 7.79 17.39
CA ARG A 4 -6.40 6.82 16.76
C ARG A 4 -5.93 5.42 17.07
N ASN A 5 -6.89 4.56 17.40
CA ASN A 5 -6.62 3.14 17.58
C ASN A 5 -6.33 2.51 16.20
N PHE A 6 -5.14 1.96 16.04
CA PHE A 6 -4.84 1.08 14.94
C PHE A 6 -5.40 -0.30 15.26
N GLN A 7 -6.34 -0.76 14.47
CA GLN A 7 -6.85 -2.13 14.57
C GLN A 7 -6.46 -2.88 13.31
N ALA A 8 -6.08 -4.13 13.48
CA ALA A 8 -5.98 -5.04 12.35
C ALA A 8 -7.34 -5.14 11.67
N TYR A 9 -7.34 -5.32 10.36
CA TYR A 9 -8.54 -5.45 9.55
C TYR A 9 -8.51 -6.81 8.83
N ASP A 10 -9.68 -7.31 8.46
CA ASP A 10 -9.76 -8.47 7.57
C ASP A 10 -9.41 -8.04 6.14
N VAL A 11 -8.70 -8.87 5.42
CA VAL A 11 -8.37 -8.62 4.02
C VAL A 11 -9.63 -8.41 3.20
N GLY A 12 -9.65 -7.32 2.42
CA GLY A 12 -10.84 -6.89 1.69
C GLY A 12 -11.72 -5.89 2.42
N ASN A 13 -11.60 -5.73 3.74
CA ASN A 13 -12.22 -4.64 4.46
C ASN A 13 -11.42 -3.35 4.28
N VAL A 14 -12.13 -2.27 4.01
CA VAL A 14 -11.53 -0.97 3.76
C VAL A 14 -11.80 -0.03 4.90
N TYR A 15 -10.75 0.61 5.37
CA TYR A 15 -10.89 1.70 6.31
C TYR A 15 -11.54 2.91 5.64
N ASN A 16 -12.73 3.28 6.10
CA ASN A 16 -13.61 4.23 5.39
C ASN A 16 -13.30 5.70 5.65
N GLU A 17 -12.44 6.02 6.58
CA GLU A 17 -12.20 7.39 7.03
C GLU A 17 -11.69 8.33 5.93
N TYR A 18 -10.93 7.79 4.97
CA TYR A 18 -10.32 8.56 3.90
C TYR A 18 -11.04 8.43 2.55
N LYS A 19 -12.22 7.86 2.54
CA LYS A 19 -13.01 7.80 1.29
C LYS A 19 -13.32 9.19 0.77
N VAL A 20 -13.12 9.37 -0.52
CA VAL A 20 -13.64 10.55 -1.21
C VAL A 20 -15.17 10.45 -1.30
N LYS A 21 -15.85 11.57 -1.11
CA LYS A 21 -17.32 11.61 -1.07
C LYS A 21 -17.96 11.45 -2.43
N LYS A 22 -17.25 11.84 -3.49
CA LYS A 22 -17.73 11.77 -4.88
C LYS A 22 -16.80 10.86 -5.66
N GLU A 23 -17.35 10.18 -6.65
CA GLU A 23 -16.57 9.47 -7.64
C GLU A 23 -15.59 10.43 -8.30
N VAL A 24 -14.35 9.99 -8.45
CA VAL A 24 -13.30 10.76 -9.12
C VAL A 24 -12.99 10.12 -10.47
N CYS A 25 -12.74 10.97 -11.45
CA CYS A 25 -12.34 10.53 -12.78
C CYS A 25 -10.82 10.49 -12.90
N PRO A 26 -10.26 9.50 -13.58
CA PRO A 26 -8.82 9.45 -13.83
C PRO A 26 -8.39 10.60 -14.76
N LEU A 27 -7.23 11.17 -14.47
CA LEU A 27 -6.58 12.18 -15.32
C LEU A 27 -5.63 11.53 -16.34
N TYR A 28 -5.16 10.33 -16.04
CA TYR A 28 -4.23 9.57 -16.90
C TYR A 28 -4.78 8.17 -17.14
N SER A 29 -4.68 7.70 -18.37
CA SER A 29 -5.07 6.32 -18.74
C SER A 29 -4.01 5.29 -18.35
N SER A 30 -2.75 5.70 -18.23
CA SER A 30 -1.64 4.83 -17.84
C SER A 30 -0.54 5.64 -17.15
N ILE A 31 0.10 5.02 -16.17
CA ILE A 31 1.28 5.55 -15.51
C ILE A 31 2.30 4.45 -15.28
N THR A 32 3.55 4.85 -15.15
CA THR A 32 4.63 3.99 -14.66
C THR A 32 5.29 4.69 -13.48
N ILE A 33 5.42 3.99 -12.37
CA ILE A 33 6.01 4.52 -11.15
C ILE A 33 7.24 3.70 -10.76
N GLU A 34 8.32 4.37 -10.38
CA GLU A 34 9.45 3.79 -9.67
C GLU A 34 9.36 4.17 -8.20
N TYR A 35 9.43 3.16 -7.34
CA TYR A 35 9.19 3.33 -5.92
C TYR A 35 10.34 2.72 -5.10
N PRO A 36 10.92 3.44 -4.14
CA PRO A 36 12.01 2.92 -3.34
C PRO A 36 11.52 1.83 -2.38
N THR A 37 12.37 0.87 -2.10
CA THR A 37 12.23 0.05 -0.90
C THR A 37 12.72 0.84 0.32
N ARG A 38 12.50 0.30 1.50
CA ARG A 38 12.94 0.95 2.73
C ARG A 38 13.83 0.04 3.56
N LEU A 39 14.71 0.66 4.31
CA LEU A 39 15.42 0.02 5.41
C LEU A 39 14.84 0.56 6.73
N ASN A 40 14.37 -0.33 7.58
CA ASN A 40 13.93 0.05 8.93
C ASN A 40 15.16 0.04 9.85
N ALA A 41 15.48 1.20 10.40
CA ALA A 41 16.61 1.35 11.33
C ALA A 41 16.18 1.18 12.78
N MET A 42 14.95 1.56 13.11
CA MET A 42 14.44 1.51 14.49
C MET A 42 12.92 1.56 14.51
N ALA A 43 12.30 0.75 15.37
CA ALA A 43 10.90 0.89 15.75
C ALA A 43 10.81 1.43 17.19
N ILE A 44 9.97 2.43 17.37
CA ILE A 44 9.68 3.01 18.69
C ILE A 44 8.45 2.28 19.23
N ASP A 45 8.59 1.67 20.39
CA ASP A 45 7.54 0.91 21.07
C ASP A 45 6.84 -0.13 20.19
N PRO A 46 7.54 -1.13 19.65
CA PRO A 46 6.95 -2.14 18.78
C PRO A 46 5.93 -3.03 19.53
N SER A 47 6.05 -3.18 20.85
CA SER A 47 5.12 -3.98 21.65
C SER A 47 3.72 -3.38 21.66
N GLY A 48 3.60 -2.07 21.61
CA GLY A 48 2.33 -1.37 21.53
C GLY A 48 1.51 -1.69 20.27
N ILE A 49 2.15 -2.21 19.22
CA ILE A 49 1.44 -2.58 17.98
C ILE A 49 0.56 -3.82 18.19
N THR A 50 1.02 -4.77 19.01
CA THR A 50 0.37 -6.09 19.15
C THR A 50 -0.52 -6.21 20.38
N GLU A 51 -0.23 -5.47 21.44
CA GLU A 51 -0.83 -5.74 22.75
C GLU A 51 -2.07 -4.91 23.08
N ASN A 52 -2.49 -4.00 22.20
CA ASN A 52 -3.33 -2.94 22.70
C ASN A 52 -4.63 -2.67 21.99
N LYS A 53 -5.69 -3.14 22.60
CA LYS A 53 -7.06 -2.90 22.15
C LYS A 53 -7.60 -1.50 22.50
N ASN A 54 -6.96 -0.75 23.39
CA ASN A 54 -7.48 0.53 23.91
C ASN A 54 -6.43 1.63 24.05
N MET A 55 -5.35 1.59 23.30
CA MET A 55 -4.23 2.47 23.61
C MET A 55 -4.18 3.80 22.91
N HIS A 56 -3.87 4.74 23.74
CA HIS A 56 -3.22 6.00 23.44
C HIS A 56 -1.73 5.77 23.13
N TYR A 57 -1.45 5.30 21.96
CA TYR A 57 -0.12 4.91 21.57
C TYR A 57 0.26 5.60 20.25
N SER A 58 1.45 6.14 20.21
CA SER A 58 2.02 6.77 19.03
C SER A 58 3.16 5.91 18.51
N PRO A 59 2.87 4.88 17.70
CA PRO A 59 3.94 4.08 17.11
C PRO A 59 4.80 4.97 16.22
N GLY A 60 6.09 4.72 16.25
CA GLY A 60 7.04 5.40 15.41
C GLY A 60 8.06 4.42 14.84
N GLU A 61 8.60 4.75 13.70
CA GLU A 61 9.74 4.07 13.14
C GLU A 61 10.66 5.07 12.43
N VAL A 62 11.94 4.75 12.41
CA VAL A 62 12.93 5.44 11.59
C VAL A 62 13.23 4.58 10.39
N VAL A 63 12.91 5.07 9.22
CA VAL A 63 13.14 4.37 7.96
C VAL A 63 13.97 5.22 7.01
N PHE A 64 14.77 4.55 6.20
CA PHE A 64 15.52 5.17 5.11
C PHE A 64 15.03 4.60 3.78
N SER A 65 14.82 5.48 2.82
CA SER A 65 14.61 5.09 1.43
C SER A 65 15.92 4.53 0.86
N THR A 66 15.82 3.48 0.07
CA THR A 66 16.98 2.86 -0.57
C THR A 66 17.02 3.17 -2.06
N GLU A 67 18.19 2.98 -2.68
CA GLU A 67 18.33 3.02 -4.14
C GLU A 67 17.75 1.78 -4.84
N ILE A 68 17.36 0.77 -4.07
CA ILE A 68 16.68 -0.42 -4.60
C ILE A 68 15.23 -0.04 -4.87
N LYS A 69 14.88 0.07 -6.15
CA LYS A 69 13.55 0.48 -6.58
C LYS A 69 12.80 -0.66 -7.24
N ILE A 70 11.51 -0.70 -6.99
CA ILE A 70 10.55 -1.47 -7.77
C ILE A 70 9.95 -0.57 -8.85
N LYS A 71 9.48 -1.18 -9.93
CA LYS A 71 8.82 -0.46 -11.03
C LYS A 71 7.49 -1.12 -11.35
N VAL A 72 6.44 -0.33 -11.31
CA VAL A 72 5.07 -0.78 -11.55
C VAL A 72 4.44 0.08 -12.64
N ARG A 73 3.77 -0.57 -13.58
CA ARG A 73 2.90 0.09 -14.55
C ARG A 73 1.44 -0.17 -14.20
N ILE A 74 0.63 0.87 -14.22
CA ILE A 74 -0.80 0.81 -13.96
C ILE A 74 -1.51 1.44 -15.14
N THR A 75 -2.48 0.74 -15.70
CA THR A 75 -3.29 1.19 -16.84
C THR A 75 -4.76 0.98 -16.50
N LEU A 76 -5.62 1.89 -16.92
CA LEU A 76 -7.06 1.67 -16.84
C LEU A 76 -7.46 0.47 -17.68
N ASN A 77 -8.41 -0.29 -17.18
CA ASN A 77 -8.94 -1.45 -17.89
C ASN A 77 -10.44 -1.30 -18.12
N ASP A 78 -10.86 -1.45 -19.34
CA ASP A 78 -12.26 -1.40 -19.76
C ASP A 78 -12.97 -2.76 -19.60
N GLU A 79 -12.23 -3.83 -19.25
CA GLU A 79 -12.80 -5.13 -18.96
C GLU A 79 -13.44 -5.14 -17.56
N ASP A 80 -14.35 -6.09 -17.31
CA ASP A 80 -15.08 -6.25 -16.04
C ASP A 80 -14.22 -6.84 -14.91
N LYS A 81 -12.91 -6.86 -15.04
CA LYS A 81 -11.98 -7.40 -14.03
C LYS A 81 -10.61 -6.74 -14.11
N ASP A 82 -9.91 -6.72 -12.99
CA ASP A 82 -8.51 -6.35 -12.96
C ASP A 82 -7.65 -7.44 -13.61
N VAL A 83 -6.59 -7.02 -14.30
CA VAL A 83 -5.58 -7.91 -14.88
C VAL A 83 -4.23 -7.64 -14.22
N TYR A 84 -3.54 -8.71 -13.86
CA TYR A 84 -2.24 -8.64 -13.21
C TYR A 84 -1.21 -9.39 -14.02
N VAL A 85 -0.13 -8.69 -14.35
CA VAL A 85 0.96 -9.23 -15.17
C VAL A 85 2.28 -9.09 -14.42
N GLY A 86 3.08 -10.13 -14.41
CA GLY A 86 4.41 -10.11 -13.82
C GLY A 86 5.00 -11.52 -13.72
N GLU A 87 6.32 -11.60 -13.66
CA GLU A 87 7.04 -12.87 -13.56
C GLU A 87 6.84 -13.60 -12.23
N ASN A 88 6.41 -12.87 -11.20
CA ASN A 88 6.20 -13.39 -9.85
C ASN A 88 4.71 -13.49 -9.53
N HIS A 89 4.09 -14.61 -9.86
CA HIS A 89 2.68 -14.89 -9.54
C HIS A 89 2.38 -14.77 -8.03
N ASN A 90 3.35 -15.02 -7.19
CA ASN A 90 3.23 -14.97 -5.73
C ASN A 90 3.09 -13.55 -5.13
N ARG A 91 2.98 -12.50 -5.94
CA ARG A 91 2.69 -11.13 -5.49
C ARG A 91 1.29 -10.66 -5.87
N ILE A 92 0.48 -11.54 -6.46
CA ILE A 92 -0.84 -11.18 -6.99
C ILE A 92 -1.79 -10.76 -5.88
N SER A 93 -1.76 -11.41 -4.73
CA SER A 93 -2.61 -11.07 -3.58
C SER A 93 -2.44 -9.62 -3.12
N VAL A 94 -1.20 -9.14 -3.02
CA VAL A 94 -0.89 -7.75 -2.65
C VAL A 94 -1.41 -6.78 -3.71
N VAL A 95 -1.24 -7.12 -4.99
CA VAL A 95 -1.71 -6.28 -6.11
C VAL A 95 -3.23 -6.18 -6.10
N LYS A 96 -3.93 -7.32 -6.02
CA LYS A 96 -5.40 -7.39 -5.94
C LYS A 96 -5.94 -6.58 -4.78
N HIS A 97 -5.41 -6.83 -3.59
CA HIS A 97 -5.80 -6.13 -2.38
C HIS A 97 -5.64 -4.61 -2.54
N THR A 98 -4.47 -4.17 -3.05
CA THR A 98 -4.21 -2.74 -3.20
C THR A 98 -5.14 -2.08 -4.21
N CYS A 99 -5.40 -2.72 -5.34
CA CYS A 99 -6.38 -2.22 -6.31
C CYS A 99 -7.76 -2.10 -5.69
N GLU A 100 -8.20 -3.10 -4.91
CA GLU A 100 -9.50 -3.09 -4.26
C GLU A 100 -9.64 -1.96 -3.23
N ILE A 101 -8.67 -1.81 -2.31
CA ILE A 101 -8.72 -0.74 -1.31
C ILE A 101 -8.69 0.64 -1.98
N MET A 102 -7.90 0.82 -3.04
CA MET A 102 -7.84 2.09 -3.75
C MET A 102 -9.12 2.40 -4.53
N ARG A 103 -9.74 1.42 -5.20
CA ARG A 103 -11.06 1.60 -5.82
C ARG A 103 -12.10 2.06 -4.80
N LYS A 104 -12.14 1.40 -3.66
CA LYS A 104 -13.07 1.77 -2.58
C LYS A 104 -12.77 3.15 -2.01
N ALA A 105 -11.49 3.49 -1.80
CA ALA A 105 -11.09 4.81 -1.32
C ALA A 105 -11.46 5.94 -2.27
N LEU A 106 -11.31 5.72 -3.59
CA LEU A 106 -11.60 6.68 -4.64
C LEU A 106 -13.06 6.65 -5.11
N ASN A 107 -13.86 5.73 -4.60
CA ASN A 107 -15.22 5.46 -5.10
C ASN A 107 -15.24 5.21 -6.62
N TYR A 108 -14.21 4.53 -7.13
CA TYR A 108 -14.04 4.21 -8.54
C TYR A 108 -14.56 2.80 -8.84
N LYS A 109 -15.31 2.66 -9.94
CA LYS A 109 -15.97 1.40 -10.30
C LYS A 109 -15.27 0.63 -11.41
N GLY A 110 -14.34 1.26 -12.10
CA GLY A 110 -13.57 0.61 -13.17
C GLY A 110 -12.46 -0.29 -12.63
N HIS A 111 -11.70 -0.87 -13.53
CA HIS A 111 -10.66 -1.83 -13.23
C HIS A 111 -9.28 -1.35 -13.68
N PHE A 112 -8.24 -2.07 -13.25
CA PHE A 112 -6.86 -1.76 -13.57
C PHE A 112 -6.15 -2.97 -14.20
N ASN A 113 -5.26 -2.69 -15.13
CA ASN A 113 -4.18 -3.59 -15.48
C ASN A 113 -2.94 -3.16 -14.70
N VAL A 114 -2.38 -4.06 -13.91
CA VAL A 114 -1.18 -3.81 -13.13
C VAL A 114 -0.08 -4.75 -13.56
N GLU A 115 1.05 -4.19 -13.99
CA GLU A 115 2.24 -4.91 -14.38
C GLU A 115 3.37 -4.60 -13.41
N LEU A 116 3.92 -5.63 -12.78
CA LEU A 116 5.12 -5.53 -11.97
C LEU A 116 6.35 -5.62 -12.90
N VAL A 117 6.74 -4.47 -13.46
CA VAL A 117 7.79 -4.36 -14.51
C VAL A 117 9.17 -4.73 -13.99
N LYS A 118 9.47 -4.34 -12.74
CA LYS A 118 10.74 -4.66 -12.09
C LYS A 118 10.51 -4.88 -10.60
N LEU A 119 10.83 -6.08 -10.16
CA LEU A 119 10.91 -6.42 -8.74
C LEU A 119 12.34 -6.83 -8.41
N HIS A 120 12.68 -6.78 -7.13
CA HIS A 120 13.87 -7.42 -6.61
C HIS A 120 13.46 -8.73 -5.91
N ASN A 121 14.38 -9.71 -5.91
CA ASN A 121 14.13 -11.03 -5.33
C ASN A 121 14.36 -11.09 -3.80
N PHE A 122 14.56 -9.94 -3.17
CA PHE A 122 14.80 -9.89 -1.72
C PHE A 122 13.47 -9.96 -0.97
N ARG A 123 13.20 -11.10 -0.37
CA ARG A 123 12.07 -11.32 0.54
C ARG A 123 12.58 -11.46 1.97
N HIS A 124 11.83 -10.96 2.92
CA HIS A 124 12.11 -11.08 4.37
C HIS A 124 13.51 -10.64 4.81
N CYS A 125 14.13 -9.73 4.08
CA CYS A 125 15.46 -9.18 4.39
C CYS A 125 15.42 -7.75 4.95
N GLY A 126 14.26 -7.31 5.44
CA GLY A 126 14.09 -5.99 6.05
C GLY A 126 13.84 -4.84 5.07
N LEU A 127 13.80 -5.09 3.75
CA LEU A 127 13.59 -4.07 2.72
C LEU A 127 12.11 -3.67 2.52
N GLY A 128 11.18 -4.28 3.24
CA GLY A 128 9.75 -3.94 3.18
C GLY A 128 9.13 -4.14 1.79
N SER A 129 9.48 -5.23 1.11
CA SER A 129 9.08 -5.47 -0.29
C SER A 129 7.58 -5.49 -0.50
N THR A 130 6.81 -6.16 0.35
CA THR A 130 5.35 -6.19 0.31
C THR A 130 4.76 -4.79 0.45
N GLY A 131 5.22 -4.04 1.44
CA GLY A 131 4.78 -2.66 1.66
C GLY A 131 5.19 -1.71 0.52
N ALA A 132 6.32 -1.94 -0.13
CA ALA A 132 6.74 -1.15 -1.29
C ALA A 132 5.83 -1.40 -2.50
N ILE A 133 5.42 -2.66 -2.75
CA ILE A 133 4.45 -2.99 -3.81
C ILE A 133 3.10 -2.31 -3.51
N GLN A 134 2.56 -2.49 -2.31
CA GLN A 134 1.31 -1.87 -1.91
C GLN A 134 1.38 -0.33 -2.03
N ALA A 135 2.45 0.27 -1.53
CA ALA A 135 2.60 1.72 -1.53
C ALA A 135 2.80 2.28 -2.96
N SER A 136 3.55 1.58 -3.81
CA SER A 136 3.74 2.01 -5.21
C SER A 136 2.44 2.00 -6.00
N ILE A 137 1.64 0.93 -5.86
CA ILE A 137 0.34 0.83 -6.52
C ILE A 137 -0.62 1.88 -5.96
N GLY A 138 -0.71 2.00 -4.63
CA GLY A 138 -1.58 2.98 -3.98
C GLY A 138 -1.24 4.42 -4.35
N ALA A 139 0.04 4.79 -4.32
CA ALA A 139 0.51 6.11 -4.74
C ALA A 139 0.30 6.34 -6.24
N GLY A 140 0.55 5.32 -7.07
CA GLY A 140 0.33 5.37 -8.49
C GLY A 140 -1.13 5.61 -8.85
N ILE A 141 -2.05 4.83 -8.29
CA ILE A 141 -3.48 5.02 -8.50
C ILE A 141 -3.91 6.40 -8.01
N ASN A 142 -3.50 6.82 -6.82
CA ASN A 142 -3.82 8.16 -6.33
C ASN A 142 -3.33 9.27 -7.29
N TYR A 143 -2.12 9.14 -7.82
CA TYR A 143 -1.56 10.08 -8.80
C TYR A 143 -2.34 10.05 -10.12
N MET A 144 -2.72 8.86 -10.61
CA MET A 144 -3.53 8.70 -11.82
C MET A 144 -4.85 9.48 -11.76
N PHE A 145 -5.42 9.63 -10.56
CA PHE A 145 -6.65 10.39 -10.31
C PHE A 145 -6.39 11.83 -9.83
N GLY A 146 -5.18 12.36 -9.96
CA GLY A 146 -4.87 13.73 -9.58
C GLY A 146 -4.67 13.98 -8.09
N ASN A 147 -4.28 12.95 -7.35
CA ASN A 147 -4.00 12.99 -5.91
C ASN A 147 -5.19 13.44 -5.03
N PRO A 148 -6.38 12.87 -5.21
CA PRO A 148 -7.55 13.25 -4.41
C PRO A 148 -7.37 12.93 -2.91
N ILE A 149 -6.50 11.98 -2.58
CA ILE A 149 -6.13 11.67 -1.20
C ILE A 149 -4.79 12.37 -0.91
N ALA A 150 -4.79 13.28 0.07
CA ALA A 150 -3.58 13.96 0.49
C ALA A 150 -2.51 12.98 1.00
N GLN A 151 -1.23 13.25 0.76
CA GLN A 151 -0.10 12.37 1.09
C GLN A 151 -0.17 11.79 2.50
N LYS A 152 -0.40 12.63 3.51
CA LYS A 152 -0.50 12.22 4.91
C LYS A 152 -1.63 11.20 5.14
N ASN A 153 -2.76 11.39 4.47
CA ASN A 153 -3.91 10.50 4.59
C ASN A 153 -3.68 9.21 3.81
N LEU A 154 -3.02 9.29 2.65
CA LEU A 154 -2.68 8.12 1.87
C LEU A 154 -1.73 7.19 2.62
N VAL A 155 -0.68 7.73 3.26
CA VAL A 155 0.23 6.94 4.11
C VAL A 155 -0.53 6.23 5.22
N LYS A 156 -1.40 6.93 5.95
CA LYS A 156 -2.23 6.34 7.00
C LYS A 156 -3.18 5.29 6.46
N TYR A 157 -3.82 5.57 5.34
CA TYR A 157 -4.76 4.66 4.71
C TYR A 157 -4.09 3.35 4.29
N LEU A 158 -2.93 3.42 3.64
CA LEU A 158 -2.16 2.25 3.24
C LEU A 158 -1.62 1.48 4.46
N ALA A 159 -1.18 2.17 5.50
CA ALA A 159 -0.74 1.54 6.74
C ALA A 159 -1.87 0.77 7.45
N GLN A 160 -3.06 1.34 7.51
CA GLN A 160 -4.21 0.73 8.17
C GLN A 160 -4.85 -0.40 7.35
N ASN A 161 -4.62 -0.42 6.05
CA ASN A 161 -5.07 -1.47 5.15
C ASN A 161 -3.90 -2.35 4.66
N TYR A 162 -2.89 -2.52 5.49
CA TYR A 162 -1.73 -3.33 5.15
C TYR A 162 -2.03 -4.83 5.32
N GLY A 163 -1.67 -5.61 4.31
CA GLY A 163 -1.71 -7.06 4.34
C GLY A 163 -0.31 -7.64 4.11
N GLU A 164 0.14 -8.49 5.03
CA GLU A 164 1.40 -9.23 4.89
C GLU A 164 1.16 -10.53 4.12
N GLU A 165 2.11 -10.88 3.27
CA GLU A 165 2.09 -12.13 2.53
C GLU A 165 2.35 -13.31 3.47
N ILE A 166 1.65 -14.41 3.24
CA ILE A 166 1.75 -15.64 4.02
C ILE A 166 2.62 -16.63 3.22
N ASP A 167 3.67 -17.13 3.83
CA ASP A 167 4.51 -18.15 3.17
C ASP A 167 3.71 -19.41 2.89
N GLY A 168 3.68 -19.82 1.62
CA GLY A 168 2.93 -20.99 1.16
C GLY A 168 1.45 -20.74 0.88
N ASP A 169 0.96 -19.50 1.05
CA ASP A 169 -0.39 -19.11 0.65
C ASP A 169 -0.31 -17.85 -0.23
N GLU A 170 -0.42 -18.06 -1.53
CA GLU A 170 -0.32 -16.97 -2.51
C GLU A 170 -1.66 -16.25 -2.76
N GLU A 171 -2.74 -16.76 -2.22
CA GLU A 171 -4.08 -16.22 -2.45
C GLU A 171 -4.55 -15.26 -1.36
N HIS A 172 -4.02 -15.42 -0.14
CA HIS A 172 -4.46 -14.64 1.01
C HIS A 172 -3.35 -13.76 1.56
N LEU A 173 -3.77 -12.72 2.26
CA LEU A 173 -2.92 -11.83 3.03
C LEU A 173 -3.34 -11.88 4.50
N MET A 174 -2.35 -11.79 5.37
CA MET A 174 -2.60 -11.64 6.80
C MET A 174 -2.76 -10.15 7.13
N PRO A 175 -3.88 -9.73 7.71
CA PRO A 175 -4.05 -8.36 8.16
C PRO A 175 -3.05 -8.07 9.29
N VAL A 176 -2.28 -7.01 9.14
CA VAL A 176 -1.26 -6.62 10.12
C VAL A 176 -1.37 -5.11 10.38
N GLN A 177 -1.25 -4.73 11.62
CA GLN A 177 -1.07 -3.32 11.95
C GLN A 177 0.30 -2.86 11.47
N CYS A 178 0.32 -1.77 10.72
CA CYS A 178 1.54 -1.21 10.15
C CYS A 178 1.66 0.28 10.52
N ILE A 179 2.88 0.72 10.80
CA ILE A 179 3.18 2.12 11.10
C ILE A 179 3.18 2.97 9.82
N GLY A 180 3.52 2.36 8.69
CA GLY A 180 3.46 3.01 7.39
C GLY A 180 4.80 3.43 6.81
N GLY A 181 5.91 2.93 7.34
CA GLY A 181 7.25 3.30 6.87
C GLY A 181 7.48 3.04 5.39
N SER A 182 7.01 1.91 4.86
CA SER A 182 7.11 1.63 3.42
C SER A 182 6.32 2.63 2.58
N ALA A 183 5.16 3.07 3.05
CA ALA A 183 4.38 4.10 2.36
C ALA A 183 5.03 5.47 2.50
N ALA A 184 5.51 5.83 3.68
CA ALA A 184 6.14 7.11 3.94
C ALA A 184 7.41 7.31 3.10
N SER A 185 8.26 6.28 2.99
CA SER A 185 9.58 6.37 2.33
C SER A 185 9.51 6.81 0.87
N GLY A 186 8.44 6.49 0.15
CA GLY A 186 8.28 6.91 -1.25
C GLY A 186 7.29 8.05 -1.45
N ILE A 187 6.22 8.12 -0.65
CA ILE A 187 5.19 9.17 -0.78
C ILE A 187 5.74 10.54 -0.36
N TYR A 188 6.56 10.60 0.69
CA TYR A 188 7.14 11.85 1.16
C TYR A 188 8.47 12.24 0.48
N LYS A 189 8.92 11.49 -0.53
CA LYS A 189 10.16 11.77 -1.26
C LYS A 189 11.37 11.94 -0.33
N GLY A 190 11.91 10.83 0.08
CA GLY A 190 13.21 10.82 0.77
C GLY A 190 13.15 10.49 2.26
N GLY A 191 12.00 10.08 2.72
CA GLY A 191 11.87 9.62 4.11
C GLY A 191 11.66 10.72 5.13
#